data_208d5d543203895afc3a7ccd5aeaa09a
#
_entry.id   208d5d543203895afc3a7ccd5aeaa09a
#
_cell.length_a   1.000
_cell.length_b   1.000
_cell.length_c   1.000
_cell.angle_alpha   90.00
_cell.angle_beta   90.00
_cell.angle_gamma   90.00
#
_symmetry.space_group_name_H-M   'P 1'
#
loop_
_entity.id
_entity.type
_entity.pdbx_description
1 polymer ?
#
loop_
_entity_poly.entity_id
_entity_poly.type
_entity_poly.pdbx_seq_one_letter_code
_entity_poly.pdbx_strand_id
1 'polypeptide(L)'
;MSDPVNGVTVQHLLDRLDAIALSLSERSDTLALLALGSVGLDLARADRFSDIDFFVIADLTGADQLRDDLTWLSSVQPLAFAHRNTRDGWKILFDDGIFAEFAIFSPEQLPHIPFQTGRVVWARTDFDTRLLAPTRHEEKLEPAWAISEALTCLFVGLGRYRRGEMLAAQRLIQGSALDLVLRVMLAHKDGTLAVDPFNPSRRVEQFWPDRIEWLKQACAGYGRSVAAAQILLTELGRFGPLPNALVAAIEALLNAPDLKDDYAPV
;
A
#
# COMPACT_ATOMS: atom_id res chain seq x y z
N MET A 1 18.61 27.73 -2.20
CA MET A 1 18.28 26.30 -2.42
C MET A 1 16.86 26.28 -2.97
N SER A 2 16.70 25.88 -4.22
CA SER A 2 15.38 25.67 -4.82
C SER A 2 14.66 24.56 -4.05
N ASP A 3 13.38 24.77 -3.76
CA ASP A 3 12.53 23.75 -3.12
C ASP A 3 12.46 22.52 -4.05
N PRO A 4 13.03 21.36 -3.68
CA PRO A 4 13.13 20.20 -4.56
C PRO A 4 11.77 19.61 -4.92
N VAL A 5 10.68 19.95 -4.21
CA VAL A 5 9.34 19.41 -4.44
C VAL A 5 8.51 20.31 -5.37
N ASN A 6 8.83 21.60 -5.49
CA ASN A 6 8.02 22.56 -6.25
C ASN A 6 8.28 22.58 -7.78
N GLY A 7 9.24 21.82 -8.27
CA GLY A 7 9.61 21.79 -9.69
C GLY A 7 9.19 20.52 -10.45
N VAL A 8 8.80 19.45 -9.76
CA VAL A 8 8.45 18.17 -10.39
C VAL A 8 7.03 18.24 -10.98
N THR A 9 6.89 17.81 -12.24
CA THR A 9 5.60 17.68 -12.93
C THR A 9 5.40 16.23 -13.37
N VAL A 10 4.17 15.86 -13.70
CA VAL A 10 3.88 14.52 -14.26
C VAL A 10 4.73 14.25 -15.51
N GLN A 11 4.95 15.26 -16.35
CA GLN A 11 5.79 15.11 -17.54
C GLN A 11 7.23 14.77 -17.17
N HIS A 12 7.80 15.38 -16.14
CA HIS A 12 9.15 15.02 -15.66
C HIS A 12 9.25 13.57 -15.20
N LEU A 13 8.18 13.03 -14.58
CA LEU A 13 8.13 11.61 -14.19
C LEU A 13 8.13 10.68 -15.41
N LEU A 14 7.34 11.03 -16.44
CA LEU A 14 7.26 10.26 -17.68
C LEU A 14 8.56 10.34 -18.47
N ASP A 15 9.14 11.54 -18.62
CA ASP A 15 10.43 11.75 -19.29
C ASP A 15 11.55 10.94 -18.59
N ARG A 16 11.52 10.85 -17.25
CA ARG A 16 12.46 10.03 -16.48
C ARG A 16 12.27 8.55 -16.77
N LEU A 17 11.05 8.04 -16.82
CA LEU A 17 10.77 6.65 -17.21
C LEU A 17 11.26 6.34 -18.61
N ASP A 18 11.05 7.24 -19.55
CA ASP A 18 11.50 7.07 -20.93
C ASP A 18 13.04 7.08 -21.03
N ALA A 19 13.71 7.93 -20.25
CA ALA A 19 15.17 7.95 -20.17
C ALA A 19 15.73 6.66 -19.55
N ILE A 20 15.09 6.13 -18.52
CA ILE A 20 15.43 4.84 -17.92
C ILE A 20 15.22 3.72 -18.94
N ALA A 21 14.10 3.72 -19.67
CA ALA A 21 13.81 2.74 -20.71
C ALA A 21 14.86 2.75 -21.82
N LEU A 22 15.28 3.93 -22.25
CA LEU A 22 16.34 4.09 -23.26
C LEU A 22 17.66 3.50 -22.76
N SER A 23 18.10 3.82 -21.55
CA SER A 23 19.32 3.27 -20.95
C SER A 23 19.28 1.75 -20.83
N LEU A 24 18.13 1.18 -20.43
CA LEU A 24 17.95 -0.26 -20.34
C LEU A 24 17.94 -0.92 -21.73
N SER A 25 17.39 -0.25 -22.75
CA SER A 25 17.31 -0.80 -24.13
C SER A 25 18.67 -1.01 -24.79
N GLU A 26 19.71 -0.33 -24.33
CA GLU A 26 21.08 -0.47 -24.80
C GLU A 26 21.81 -1.70 -24.24
N ARG A 27 21.19 -2.38 -23.27
CA ARG A 27 21.76 -3.55 -22.58
C ARG A 27 21.21 -4.84 -23.20
N SER A 28 22.08 -5.82 -23.37
CA SER A 28 21.68 -7.14 -23.91
C SER A 28 21.00 -8.05 -22.88
N ASP A 29 21.17 -7.77 -21.57
CA ASP A 29 20.66 -8.55 -20.45
C ASP A 29 19.29 -8.08 -19.94
N THR A 30 18.79 -6.94 -20.43
CA THR A 30 17.47 -6.39 -20.07
C THR A 30 16.40 -6.80 -21.08
N LEU A 31 15.19 -6.99 -20.61
CA LEU A 31 14.06 -7.54 -21.38
C LEU A 31 12.88 -6.58 -21.46
N ALA A 32 12.53 -5.90 -20.36
CA ALA A 32 11.40 -4.96 -20.33
C ALA A 32 11.49 -3.98 -19.16
N LEU A 33 10.76 -2.86 -19.29
CA LEU A 33 10.44 -1.89 -18.24
C LEU A 33 8.91 -1.79 -18.12
N LEU A 34 8.39 -2.10 -16.94
CA LEU A 34 6.96 -2.06 -16.61
C LEU A 34 6.71 -0.95 -15.60
N ALA A 35 5.99 0.10 -15.98
CA ALA A 35 5.56 1.15 -15.06
C ALA A 35 4.31 0.71 -14.27
N LEU A 36 4.30 1.00 -12.99
CA LEU A 36 3.25 0.64 -12.03
C LEU A 36 2.63 1.90 -11.42
N GLY A 37 1.71 1.72 -10.51
CA GLY A 37 1.14 2.83 -9.74
C GLY A 37 0.55 3.94 -10.60
N SER A 38 0.81 5.20 -10.19
CA SER A 38 0.26 6.39 -10.85
C SER A 38 0.87 6.67 -12.23
N VAL A 39 2.08 6.21 -12.49
CA VAL A 39 2.75 6.34 -13.80
C VAL A 39 2.53 5.11 -14.69
N GLY A 40 1.78 4.11 -14.19
CA GLY A 40 1.36 2.92 -14.92
C GLY A 40 0.15 3.16 -15.82
N LEU A 41 -0.94 2.44 -15.54
CA LEU A 41 -2.18 2.52 -16.32
C LEU A 41 -3.10 3.69 -15.93
N ASP A 42 -2.95 4.26 -14.74
CA ASP A 42 -3.84 5.27 -14.16
C ASP A 42 -3.18 6.66 -14.14
N LEU A 43 -2.75 7.13 -15.32
CA LEU A 43 -2.07 8.42 -15.48
C LEU A 43 -2.93 9.62 -15.06
N ALA A 44 -4.26 9.49 -15.13
CA ALA A 44 -5.17 10.53 -14.67
C ALA A 44 -5.05 10.83 -13.17
N ARG A 45 -4.42 9.94 -12.44
CA ARG A 45 -4.17 10.03 -11.00
C ARG A 45 -2.80 10.62 -10.65
N ALA A 46 -1.91 10.70 -11.63
CA ALA A 46 -0.57 11.22 -11.40
C ALA A 46 -0.61 12.73 -11.14
N ASP A 47 0.16 13.17 -10.17
CA ASP A 47 0.34 14.58 -9.83
C ASP A 47 1.79 14.87 -9.41
N ARG A 48 2.07 16.09 -8.97
CA ARG A 48 3.40 16.52 -8.55
C ARG A 48 3.94 15.81 -7.30
N PHE A 49 3.10 15.09 -6.56
CA PHE A 49 3.47 14.31 -5.37
C PHE A 49 3.58 12.82 -5.68
N SER A 50 3.37 12.45 -6.93
CA SER A 50 3.54 11.06 -7.38
C SER A 50 5.01 10.71 -7.45
N ASP A 51 5.29 9.45 -7.14
CA ASP A 51 6.56 8.78 -7.36
C ASP A 51 6.56 7.99 -8.67
N ILE A 52 7.71 7.43 -9.00
CA ILE A 52 7.84 6.50 -10.13
C ILE A 52 7.94 5.09 -9.58
N ASP A 53 6.88 4.30 -9.78
CA ASP A 53 6.88 2.87 -9.47
C ASP A 53 7.15 2.07 -10.74
N PHE A 54 8.14 1.16 -10.72
CA PHE A 54 8.41 0.33 -11.90
C PHE A 54 9.10 -1.00 -11.59
N PHE A 55 8.96 -1.95 -12.51
CA PHE A 55 9.76 -3.16 -12.54
C PHE A 55 10.71 -3.14 -13.75
N VAL A 56 11.95 -3.54 -13.53
CA VAL A 56 12.89 -3.91 -14.58
C VAL A 56 12.87 -5.42 -14.70
N ILE A 57 12.69 -5.91 -15.93
CA ILE A 57 12.80 -7.33 -16.23
C ILE A 57 14.08 -7.56 -16.99
N ALA A 58 14.90 -8.47 -16.49
CA ALA A 58 16.19 -8.83 -17.07
C ALA A 58 16.38 -10.36 -17.04
N ASP A 59 17.33 -10.89 -17.79
CA ASP A 59 17.72 -12.28 -17.59
C ASP A 59 18.29 -12.48 -16.17
N LEU A 60 18.45 -13.73 -15.75
CA LEU A 60 18.84 -14.04 -14.37
C LEU A 60 20.14 -13.34 -13.94
N THR A 61 21.14 -13.34 -14.83
CA THR A 61 22.45 -12.73 -14.57
C THR A 61 22.37 -11.20 -14.55
N GLY A 62 21.65 -10.62 -15.52
CA GLY A 62 21.40 -9.18 -15.61
C GLY A 62 20.62 -8.67 -14.43
N ALA A 63 19.61 -9.42 -13.96
CA ALA A 63 18.83 -9.05 -12.78
C ALA A 63 19.72 -8.96 -11.52
N ASP A 64 20.64 -9.90 -11.29
CA ASP A 64 21.58 -9.84 -10.17
C ASP A 64 22.51 -8.64 -10.29
N GLN A 65 23.09 -8.39 -11.47
CA GLN A 65 23.99 -7.27 -11.72
C GLN A 65 23.31 -5.91 -11.52
N LEU A 66 22.10 -5.73 -12.06
CA LEU A 66 21.33 -4.50 -11.94
C LEU A 66 20.90 -4.22 -10.48
N ARG A 67 20.67 -5.27 -9.68
CA ARG A 67 20.34 -5.14 -8.25
C ARG A 67 21.55 -4.73 -7.41
N ASP A 68 22.73 -5.17 -7.77
CA ASP A 68 23.95 -4.95 -6.98
C ASP A 68 24.69 -3.67 -7.36
N ASP A 69 24.49 -3.16 -8.57
CA ASP A 69 25.10 -1.92 -9.06
C ASP A 69 24.05 -1.00 -9.74
N LEU A 70 23.84 0.17 -9.15
CA LEU A 70 22.89 1.18 -9.65
C LEU A 70 23.51 2.18 -10.63
N THR A 71 24.68 1.92 -11.17
CA THR A 71 25.34 2.82 -12.15
C THR A 71 24.50 2.99 -13.41
N TRP A 72 23.76 1.96 -13.83
CA TRP A 72 22.80 2.04 -14.94
C TRP A 72 21.71 3.10 -14.73
N LEU A 73 21.34 3.36 -13.48
CA LEU A 73 20.32 4.33 -13.11
C LEU A 73 20.92 5.69 -12.81
N SER A 74 22.05 5.74 -12.10
CA SER A 74 22.74 6.99 -11.78
C SER A 74 23.37 7.64 -13.01
N SER A 75 23.59 6.91 -14.12
CA SER A 75 23.99 7.47 -15.41
C SER A 75 22.85 8.21 -16.13
N VAL A 76 21.59 7.87 -15.85
CA VAL A 76 20.41 8.62 -16.35
C VAL A 76 20.26 9.94 -15.59
N GLN A 77 20.37 9.89 -14.26
CA GLN A 77 20.34 11.04 -13.37
C GLN A 77 21.04 10.68 -12.05
N PRO A 78 21.91 11.55 -11.51
CA PRO A 78 22.58 11.28 -10.25
C PRO A 78 21.60 10.97 -9.11
N LEU A 79 22.00 10.04 -8.23
CA LEU A 79 21.19 9.64 -7.06
C LEU A 79 21.63 10.42 -5.84
N ALA A 80 20.69 11.15 -5.22
CA ALA A 80 20.88 11.79 -3.92
C ALA A 80 20.74 10.80 -2.76
N PHE A 81 19.94 9.73 -2.95
CA PHE A 81 19.72 8.68 -1.96
C PHE A 81 19.38 7.36 -2.63
N ALA A 82 19.83 6.25 -2.03
CA ALA A 82 19.44 4.90 -2.42
C ALA A 82 19.34 4.00 -1.19
N HIS A 83 18.27 3.21 -1.11
CA HIS A 83 18.01 2.26 -0.04
C HIS A 83 17.43 0.97 -0.62
N ARG A 84 18.13 -0.14 -0.40
CA ARG A 84 17.64 -1.47 -0.76
C ARG A 84 16.62 -1.92 0.30
N ASN A 85 15.33 -1.84 -0.01
CA ASN A 85 14.25 -2.11 0.94
C ASN A 85 13.82 -3.59 0.96
N THR A 86 14.12 -4.34 -0.13
CA THR A 86 13.91 -5.78 -0.21
C THR A 86 15.11 -6.45 -0.92
N ARG A 87 15.08 -7.77 -1.05
CA ARG A 87 16.09 -8.49 -1.84
C ARG A 87 16.16 -7.98 -3.29
N ASP A 88 15.00 -7.73 -3.90
CA ASP A 88 14.86 -7.41 -5.31
C ASP A 88 14.52 -5.93 -5.55
N GLY A 89 14.25 -5.14 -4.49
CA GLY A 89 13.70 -3.80 -4.55
C GLY A 89 14.56 -2.70 -3.96
N TRP A 90 14.40 -1.51 -4.52
CA TRP A 90 15.06 -0.28 -4.13
C TRP A 90 14.10 0.89 -4.02
N LYS A 91 14.42 1.80 -3.09
CA LYS A 91 13.84 3.14 -2.99
C LYS A 91 14.94 4.15 -3.20
N ILE A 92 14.74 5.08 -4.10
CA ILE A 92 15.77 6.07 -4.47
C ILE A 92 15.18 7.47 -4.53
N LEU A 93 16.06 8.46 -4.36
CA LEU A 93 15.77 9.85 -4.67
C LEU A 93 16.82 10.33 -5.68
N PHE A 94 16.39 10.80 -6.81
CA PHE A 94 17.26 11.51 -7.75
C PHE A 94 17.60 12.90 -7.21
N ASP A 95 18.71 13.47 -7.63
CA ASP A 95 19.19 14.78 -7.15
C ASP A 95 18.29 15.96 -7.57
N ASP A 96 17.41 15.75 -8.56
CA ASP A 96 16.39 16.70 -9.00
C ASP A 96 15.04 16.56 -8.24
N GLY A 97 14.98 15.70 -7.20
CA GLY A 97 13.84 15.54 -6.34
C GLY A 97 12.80 14.49 -6.76
N ILE A 98 13.00 13.80 -7.88
CA ILE A 98 12.13 12.68 -8.27
C ILE A 98 12.41 11.47 -7.38
N PHE A 99 11.39 10.97 -6.69
CA PHE A 99 11.46 9.73 -5.93
C PHE A 99 11.00 8.55 -6.79
N ALA A 100 11.67 7.40 -6.63
CA ALA A 100 11.25 6.18 -7.29
C ALA A 100 11.35 4.96 -6.36
N GLU A 101 10.40 4.04 -6.54
CA GLU A 101 10.44 2.70 -5.96
C GLU A 101 10.42 1.69 -7.10
N PHE A 102 11.38 0.76 -7.09
CA PHE A 102 11.46 -0.23 -8.16
C PHE A 102 11.98 -1.57 -7.67
N ALA A 103 11.66 -2.60 -8.43
CA ALA A 103 12.24 -3.92 -8.23
C ALA A 103 12.73 -4.50 -9.56
N ILE A 104 13.67 -5.43 -9.48
CA ILE A 104 14.30 -6.05 -10.62
C ILE A 104 14.07 -7.54 -10.54
N PHE A 105 13.45 -8.10 -11.57
CA PHE A 105 13.05 -9.51 -11.60
C PHE A 105 13.52 -10.20 -12.88
N SER A 106 13.75 -11.51 -12.79
CA SER A 106 13.78 -12.35 -13.97
C SER A 106 12.36 -12.78 -14.36
N PRO A 107 12.11 -13.18 -15.62
CA PRO A 107 10.79 -13.64 -16.05
C PRO A 107 10.22 -14.77 -15.19
N GLU A 108 11.09 -15.67 -14.67
CA GLU A 108 10.70 -16.80 -13.84
C GLU A 108 10.17 -16.38 -12.46
N GLN A 109 10.56 -15.19 -11.98
CA GLN A 109 10.11 -14.67 -10.67
C GLN A 109 8.70 -14.07 -10.75
N LEU A 110 8.31 -13.50 -11.90
CA LEU A 110 7.04 -12.77 -12.07
C LEU A 110 5.79 -13.56 -11.65
N PRO A 111 5.66 -14.87 -11.97
CA PRO A 111 4.50 -15.65 -11.55
C PRO A 111 4.36 -15.82 -10.02
N HIS A 112 5.40 -15.53 -9.28
CA HIS A 112 5.47 -15.77 -7.84
C HIS A 112 5.28 -14.52 -6.98
N ILE A 113 5.20 -13.33 -7.61
CA ILE A 113 5.05 -12.05 -6.92
C ILE A 113 3.65 -11.46 -7.19
N PRO A 114 2.99 -10.90 -6.17
CA PRO A 114 1.74 -10.17 -6.36
C PRO A 114 2.06 -8.74 -6.82
N PHE A 115 1.43 -8.30 -7.90
CA PHE A 115 1.48 -6.90 -8.35
C PHE A 115 0.24 -6.54 -9.15
N GLN A 116 -0.01 -5.24 -9.33
CA GLN A 116 -1.10 -4.75 -10.18
C GLN A 116 -0.65 -4.68 -11.63
N THR A 117 -1.60 -4.80 -12.57
CA THR A 117 -1.32 -4.63 -13.99
C THR A 117 -0.65 -3.27 -14.24
N GLY A 118 0.48 -3.30 -14.92
CA GLY A 118 1.26 -2.11 -15.27
C GLY A 118 1.16 -1.73 -16.73
N ARG A 119 1.81 -0.61 -17.08
CA ARG A 119 2.01 -0.14 -18.44
C ARG A 119 3.41 -0.54 -18.90
N VAL A 120 3.51 -1.27 -20.00
CA VAL A 120 4.80 -1.56 -20.64
C VAL A 120 5.34 -0.26 -21.22
N VAL A 121 6.45 0.25 -20.65
CA VAL A 121 7.15 1.44 -21.15
C VAL A 121 8.03 1.07 -22.33
N TRP A 122 8.77 -0.03 -22.15
CA TRP A 122 9.63 -0.60 -23.16
C TRP A 122 9.71 -2.12 -23.00
N ALA A 123 9.85 -2.83 -24.09
CA ALA A 123 10.19 -4.25 -24.09
C ALA A 123 11.01 -4.60 -25.33
N ARG A 124 11.93 -5.53 -25.16
CA ARG A 124 12.72 -6.08 -26.26
C ARG A 124 11.80 -6.80 -27.26
N THR A 125 12.06 -6.69 -28.55
CA THR A 125 11.17 -7.16 -29.62
C THR A 125 10.91 -8.68 -29.57
N ASP A 126 11.86 -9.45 -29.05
CA ASP A 126 11.78 -10.90 -28.89
C ASP A 126 11.23 -11.35 -27.51
N PHE A 127 10.89 -10.41 -26.61
CA PHE A 127 10.33 -10.72 -25.31
C PHE A 127 8.81 -10.82 -25.35
N ASP A 128 8.28 -11.89 -24.77
CA ASP A 128 6.83 -12.09 -24.64
C ASP A 128 6.24 -11.21 -23.53
N THR A 129 5.66 -10.07 -23.90
CA THR A 129 5.06 -9.11 -22.96
C THR A 129 3.85 -9.66 -22.20
N ARG A 130 3.26 -10.82 -22.61
CA ARG A 130 2.20 -11.48 -21.84
C ARG A 130 2.69 -11.96 -20.47
N LEU A 131 3.99 -12.20 -20.32
CA LEU A 131 4.62 -12.52 -19.05
C LEU A 131 4.57 -11.36 -18.03
N LEU A 132 4.34 -10.12 -18.48
CA LEU A 132 4.18 -8.93 -17.63
C LEU A 132 2.77 -8.78 -17.05
N ALA A 133 1.85 -9.68 -17.39
CA ALA A 133 0.54 -9.69 -16.74
C ALA A 133 0.65 -10.36 -15.35
N PRO A 134 0.04 -9.77 -14.30
CA PRO A 134 0.03 -10.39 -13.00
C PRO A 134 -0.72 -11.72 -13.06
N THR A 135 -0.05 -12.81 -12.67
CA THR A 135 -0.65 -14.15 -12.59
C THR A 135 -1.17 -14.43 -11.19
N ARG A 136 -0.62 -13.75 -10.20
CA ARG A 136 -1.03 -13.86 -8.81
C ARG A 136 -1.91 -12.64 -8.48
N HIS A 137 -3.21 -12.87 -8.46
CA HIS A 137 -4.15 -11.89 -7.92
C HIS A 137 -4.15 -12.01 -6.41
N GLU A 138 -4.24 -10.86 -5.72
CA GLU A 138 -4.53 -10.89 -4.29
C GLU A 138 -5.82 -11.71 -4.08
N GLU A 139 -5.77 -12.69 -3.17
CA GLU A 139 -6.98 -13.45 -2.83
C GLU A 139 -8.08 -12.47 -2.43
N LYS A 140 -9.23 -12.57 -3.09
CA LYS A 140 -10.38 -11.77 -2.71
C LYS A 140 -10.68 -12.07 -1.25
N LEU A 141 -10.51 -11.06 -0.42
CA LEU A 141 -10.82 -11.16 0.99
C LEU A 141 -12.30 -11.52 1.13
N GLU A 142 -12.59 -12.69 1.71
CA GLU A 142 -13.97 -13.09 2.01
C GLU A 142 -14.57 -12.13 3.05
N PRO A 143 -15.68 -11.44 2.76
CA PRO A 143 -16.25 -10.45 3.66
C PRO A 143 -16.56 -11.01 5.07
N ALA A 144 -17.03 -12.24 5.15
CA ALA A 144 -17.33 -12.90 6.44
C ALA A 144 -16.05 -13.12 7.28
N TRP A 145 -14.93 -13.46 6.62
CA TRP A 145 -13.62 -13.55 7.29
C TRP A 145 -13.17 -12.17 7.78
N ALA A 146 -13.29 -11.15 6.93
CA ALA A 146 -12.87 -9.79 7.29
C ALA A 146 -13.69 -9.22 8.46
N ILE A 147 -14.99 -9.48 8.51
CA ILE A 147 -15.85 -9.09 9.63
C ILE A 147 -15.38 -9.78 10.92
N SER A 148 -15.14 -11.09 10.85
CA SER A 148 -14.70 -11.86 12.03
C SER A 148 -13.34 -11.38 12.53
N GLU A 149 -12.39 -11.15 11.63
CA GLU A 149 -11.06 -10.67 11.99
C GLU A 149 -11.10 -9.23 12.53
N ALA A 150 -11.93 -8.35 11.97
CA ALA A 150 -12.14 -7.01 12.50
C ALA A 150 -12.67 -7.05 13.94
N LEU A 151 -13.64 -7.92 14.23
CA LEU A 151 -14.17 -8.11 15.59
C LEU A 151 -13.09 -8.60 16.55
N THR A 152 -12.23 -9.54 16.15
CA THR A 152 -11.11 -10.00 16.99
C THR A 152 -10.09 -8.89 17.24
N CYS A 153 -9.80 -8.06 16.23
CA CYS A 153 -8.96 -6.86 16.39
C CYS A 153 -9.58 -5.87 17.38
N LEU A 154 -10.89 -5.64 17.34
CA LEU A 154 -11.59 -4.78 18.31
C LEU A 154 -11.50 -5.36 19.73
N PHE A 155 -11.78 -6.65 19.91
CA PHE A 155 -11.73 -7.31 21.21
C PHE A 155 -10.34 -7.25 21.84
N VAL A 156 -9.32 -7.69 21.10
CA VAL A 156 -7.92 -7.68 21.59
C VAL A 156 -7.44 -6.25 21.80
N GLY A 157 -7.77 -5.35 20.88
CA GLY A 157 -7.39 -3.93 20.96
C GLY A 157 -7.97 -3.23 22.20
N LEU A 158 -9.25 -3.45 22.51
CA LEU A 158 -9.88 -2.93 23.72
C LEU A 158 -9.24 -3.50 24.99
N GLY A 159 -8.95 -4.81 25.02
CA GLY A 159 -8.23 -5.42 26.11
C GLY A 159 -6.86 -4.78 26.36
N ARG A 160 -6.11 -4.47 25.29
CA ARG A 160 -4.85 -3.73 25.39
C ARG A 160 -5.05 -2.31 25.89
N TYR A 161 -6.06 -1.61 25.40
CA TYR A 161 -6.41 -0.27 25.89
C TYR A 161 -6.62 -0.26 27.41
N ARG A 162 -7.41 -1.24 27.90
CA ARG A 162 -7.72 -1.35 29.35
C ARG A 162 -6.49 -1.63 30.21
N ARG A 163 -5.46 -2.27 29.66
CA ARG A 163 -4.15 -2.47 30.31
C ARG A 163 -3.20 -1.28 30.18
N GLY A 164 -3.62 -0.16 29.55
CA GLY A 164 -2.77 0.99 29.33
C GLY A 164 -1.83 0.89 28.12
N GLU A 165 -1.93 -0.19 27.32
CA GLU A 165 -1.15 -0.40 26.09
C GLU A 165 -1.73 0.43 24.92
N MET A 166 -1.78 1.75 25.06
CA MET A 166 -2.53 2.68 24.22
C MET A 166 -2.11 2.63 22.75
N LEU A 167 -0.80 2.59 22.46
CA LEU A 167 -0.30 2.52 21.07
C LEU A 167 -0.65 1.22 20.39
N ALA A 168 -0.55 0.10 21.11
CA ALA A 168 -0.92 -1.21 20.57
C ALA A 168 -2.42 -1.32 20.32
N ALA A 169 -3.24 -0.76 21.22
CA ALA A 169 -4.68 -0.65 21.05
C ALA A 169 -5.04 0.19 19.82
N GLN A 170 -4.44 1.35 19.64
CA GLN A 170 -4.67 2.22 18.50
C GLN A 170 -4.36 1.51 17.18
N ARG A 171 -3.22 0.82 17.08
CA ARG A 171 -2.84 0.09 15.87
C ARG A 171 -3.80 -1.03 15.51
N LEU A 172 -4.30 -1.77 16.51
CA LEU A 172 -5.30 -2.83 16.26
C LEU A 172 -6.66 -2.26 15.89
N ILE A 173 -7.14 -1.23 16.58
CA ILE A 173 -8.49 -0.69 16.40
C ILE A 173 -8.54 0.27 15.21
N GLN A 174 -7.71 1.33 15.25
CA GLN A 174 -7.76 2.41 14.27
C GLN A 174 -6.85 2.15 13.04
N GLY A 175 -6.13 1.05 13.02
CA GLY A 175 -5.36 0.53 11.89
C GLY A 175 -6.02 -0.76 11.39
N SER A 176 -5.65 -1.91 11.95
CA SER A 176 -6.04 -3.22 11.41
C SER A 176 -7.55 -3.43 11.29
N ALA A 177 -8.34 -3.13 12.34
CA ALA A 177 -9.79 -3.26 12.27
C ALA A 177 -10.40 -2.27 11.27
N LEU A 178 -9.93 -1.01 11.23
CA LEU A 178 -10.40 -0.02 10.26
C LEU A 178 -10.13 -0.49 8.82
N ASP A 179 -8.93 -0.98 8.52
CA ASP A 179 -8.59 -1.48 7.18
C ASP A 179 -9.50 -2.64 6.76
N LEU A 180 -9.82 -3.56 7.68
CA LEU A 180 -10.76 -4.66 7.42
C LEU A 180 -12.18 -4.15 7.20
N VAL A 181 -12.65 -3.19 7.99
CA VAL A 181 -13.97 -2.56 7.79
C VAL A 181 -14.04 -1.88 6.43
N LEU A 182 -13.00 -1.14 6.02
CA LEU A 182 -12.93 -0.51 4.70
C LEU A 182 -12.99 -1.54 3.58
N ARG A 183 -12.31 -2.69 3.72
CA ARG A 183 -12.39 -3.80 2.75
C ARG A 183 -13.80 -4.39 2.66
N VAL A 184 -14.49 -4.56 3.80
CA VAL A 184 -15.90 -5.01 3.84
C VAL A 184 -16.81 -3.98 3.14
N MET A 185 -16.64 -2.70 3.43
CA MET A 185 -17.38 -1.62 2.76
C MET A 185 -17.17 -1.62 1.25
N LEU A 186 -15.92 -1.83 0.80
CA LEU A 186 -15.57 -1.91 -0.61
C LEU A 186 -16.21 -3.10 -1.30
N ALA A 187 -16.22 -4.28 -0.64
CA ALA A 187 -16.84 -5.49 -1.18
C ALA A 187 -18.37 -5.38 -1.35
N HIS A 188 -19.02 -4.48 -0.59
CA HIS A 188 -20.46 -4.23 -0.67
C HIS A 188 -20.83 -3.00 -1.48
N LYS A 189 -19.85 -2.32 -2.08
CA LYS A 189 -20.13 -1.16 -2.93
C LYS A 189 -20.38 -1.61 -4.36
N ASP A 190 -21.52 -1.18 -4.93
CA ASP A 190 -21.81 -1.37 -6.34
C ASP A 190 -20.86 -0.54 -7.21
N GLY A 191 -20.24 -1.17 -8.20
CA GLY A 191 -19.41 -0.52 -9.20
C GLY A 191 -17.92 -0.93 -9.15
N THR A 192 -17.26 -0.86 -10.30
CA THR A 192 -15.83 -1.13 -10.50
C THR A 192 -15.01 0.11 -10.09
N LEU A 193 -14.82 0.31 -8.79
CA LEU A 193 -13.85 1.31 -8.34
C LEU A 193 -12.44 0.69 -8.41
N ALA A 194 -11.51 1.41 -9.01
CA ALA A 194 -10.09 1.03 -9.01
C ALA A 194 -9.50 1.30 -7.61
N VAL A 195 -9.91 0.45 -6.67
CA VAL A 195 -9.38 0.48 -5.30
C VAL A 195 -8.03 -0.21 -5.32
N ASP A 196 -7.10 0.34 -4.53
CA ASP A 196 -5.83 -0.32 -4.29
C ASP A 196 -6.05 -1.56 -3.40
N PRO A 197 -5.91 -2.78 -3.91
CA PRO A 197 -6.17 -3.98 -3.12
C PRO A 197 -5.16 -4.17 -1.99
N PHE A 198 -3.95 -3.58 -2.11
CA PHE A 198 -2.89 -3.67 -1.10
C PHE A 198 -3.05 -2.62 0.00
N ASN A 199 -3.74 -1.51 -0.27
CA ASN A 199 -3.94 -0.43 0.69
C ASN A 199 -5.38 0.12 0.65
N PRO A 200 -6.31 -0.44 1.45
CA PRO A 200 -7.72 -0.08 1.43
C PRO A 200 -8.00 1.35 1.91
N SER A 201 -7.09 1.93 2.69
CA SER A 201 -7.22 3.32 3.18
C SER A 201 -6.80 4.36 2.15
N ARG A 202 -6.15 3.95 1.06
CA ARG A 202 -5.67 4.87 0.03
C ARG A 202 -6.85 5.49 -0.73
N ARG A 203 -6.93 6.82 -0.70
CA ARG A 203 -7.98 7.61 -1.37
C ARG A 203 -9.42 7.33 -0.90
N VAL A 204 -9.56 6.80 0.30
CA VAL A 204 -10.88 6.51 0.87
C VAL A 204 -11.80 7.74 0.90
N GLU A 205 -11.25 8.93 1.11
CA GLU A 205 -11.97 10.21 1.09
C GLU A 205 -12.54 10.55 -0.29
N GLN A 206 -11.88 10.12 -1.36
CA GLN A 206 -12.36 10.30 -2.74
C GLN A 206 -13.46 9.30 -3.09
N PHE A 207 -13.39 8.08 -2.54
CA PHE A 207 -14.41 7.06 -2.76
C PHE A 207 -15.69 7.30 -1.96
N TRP A 208 -15.56 7.89 -0.76
CA TRP A 208 -16.67 8.17 0.15
C TRP A 208 -16.57 9.57 0.74
N PRO A 209 -16.76 10.63 -0.06
CA PRO A 209 -16.70 12.00 0.43
C PRO A 209 -17.77 12.30 1.49
N ASP A 210 -18.89 11.59 1.45
CA ASP A 210 -19.96 11.64 2.44
C ASP A 210 -19.62 10.94 3.77
N ARG A 211 -18.54 10.15 3.81
CA ARG A 211 -18.12 9.42 5.00
C ARG A 211 -16.94 10.06 5.75
N ILE A 212 -16.52 11.26 5.37
CA ILE A 212 -15.37 11.93 5.99
C ILE A 212 -15.57 12.11 7.51
N GLU A 213 -16.77 12.45 7.96
CA GLU A 213 -17.05 12.60 9.40
C GLU A 213 -17.02 11.24 10.14
N TRP A 214 -17.46 10.19 9.49
CA TRP A 214 -17.31 8.83 10.01
C TRP A 214 -15.84 8.42 10.10
N LEU A 215 -15.02 8.69 9.07
CA LEU A 215 -13.58 8.41 9.09
C LEU A 215 -12.86 9.14 10.22
N LYS A 216 -13.18 10.41 10.47
CA LYS A 216 -12.64 11.17 11.61
C LYS A 216 -12.95 10.53 12.96
N GLN A 217 -14.11 9.90 13.10
CA GLN A 217 -14.49 9.19 14.31
C GLN A 217 -13.85 7.80 14.41
N ALA A 218 -13.75 7.09 13.29
CA ALA A 218 -13.11 5.77 13.21
C ALA A 218 -11.58 5.86 13.39
N CYS A 219 -10.97 7.01 13.02
CA CYS A 219 -9.53 7.31 13.16
C CYS A 219 -9.32 8.53 14.09
N ALA A 220 -9.85 8.43 15.33
CA ALA A 220 -9.96 9.56 16.25
C ALA A 220 -8.66 9.90 17.02
N GLY A 221 -7.59 9.13 16.83
CA GLY A 221 -6.26 9.38 17.42
C GLY A 221 -5.99 8.61 18.71
N TYR A 222 -4.77 8.82 19.25
CA TYR A 222 -4.14 8.01 20.30
C TYR A 222 -5.02 7.73 21.53
N GLY A 223 -5.70 8.72 22.07
CA GLY A 223 -6.50 8.58 23.29
C GLY A 223 -7.95 8.16 23.07
N ARG A 224 -8.37 7.90 21.83
CA ARG A 224 -9.78 7.75 21.46
C ARG A 224 -10.16 6.37 20.92
N SER A 225 -9.34 5.34 21.22
CA SER A 225 -9.54 3.99 20.66
C SER A 225 -10.85 3.33 21.09
N VAL A 226 -11.36 3.62 22.29
CA VAL A 226 -12.67 3.11 22.74
C VAL A 226 -13.82 3.67 21.89
N ALA A 227 -13.81 4.98 21.65
CA ALA A 227 -14.81 5.62 20.78
C ALA A 227 -14.73 5.13 19.33
N ALA A 228 -13.51 4.98 18.81
CA ALA A 228 -13.28 4.43 17.47
C ALA A 228 -13.80 2.98 17.37
N ALA A 229 -13.53 2.14 18.37
CA ALA A 229 -14.03 0.75 18.40
C ALA A 229 -15.56 0.68 18.36
N GLN A 230 -16.25 1.55 19.07
CA GLN A 230 -17.72 1.63 19.04
C GLN A 230 -18.25 1.98 17.64
N ILE A 231 -17.59 2.92 16.96
CA ILE A 231 -17.95 3.34 15.59
C ILE A 231 -17.75 2.17 14.61
N LEU A 232 -16.62 1.46 14.71
CA LEU A 232 -16.30 0.33 13.84
C LEU A 232 -17.24 -0.86 14.09
N LEU A 233 -17.54 -1.17 15.34
CA LEU A 233 -18.51 -2.23 15.70
C LEU A 233 -19.88 -1.91 15.12
N THR A 234 -20.35 -0.68 15.26
CA THR A 234 -21.64 -0.23 14.70
C THR A 234 -21.68 -0.36 13.19
N GLU A 235 -20.58 -0.02 12.51
CA GLU A 235 -20.49 -0.13 11.04
C GLU A 235 -20.52 -1.60 10.59
N LEU A 236 -19.77 -2.50 11.27
CA LEU A 236 -19.78 -3.93 10.97
C LEU A 236 -21.18 -4.53 11.05
N GLY A 237 -22.00 -4.12 12.01
CA GLY A 237 -23.40 -4.57 12.16
C GLY A 237 -24.31 -4.25 10.98
N ARG A 238 -23.91 -3.36 10.07
CA ARG A 238 -24.69 -3.04 8.85
C ARG A 238 -24.53 -4.08 7.74
N PHE A 239 -23.48 -4.91 7.81
CA PHE A 239 -23.16 -5.89 6.77
C PHE A 239 -23.69 -7.30 7.05
N GLY A 240 -24.39 -7.48 8.15
CA GLY A 240 -25.06 -8.74 8.50
C GLY A 240 -25.04 -9.05 10.00
N PRO A 241 -25.60 -10.19 10.40
CA PRO A 241 -25.60 -10.61 11.80
C PRO A 241 -24.19 -10.91 12.28
N LEU A 242 -23.83 -10.35 13.44
CA LEU A 242 -22.54 -10.55 14.09
C LEU A 242 -22.63 -11.67 15.15
N PRO A 243 -21.51 -12.35 15.48
CA PRO A 243 -21.48 -13.39 16.53
C PRO A 243 -21.82 -12.79 17.90
N ASN A 244 -22.99 -13.12 18.45
CA ASN A 244 -23.53 -12.52 19.69
C ASN A 244 -22.56 -12.59 20.88
N ALA A 245 -21.88 -13.73 21.06
CA ALA A 245 -20.96 -13.91 22.19
C ALA A 245 -19.74 -12.96 22.11
N LEU A 246 -19.18 -12.75 20.90
CA LEU A 246 -18.03 -11.86 20.70
C LEU A 246 -18.47 -10.40 20.81
N VAL A 247 -19.63 -10.05 20.26
CA VAL A 247 -20.19 -8.68 20.39
C VAL A 247 -20.41 -8.34 21.87
N ALA A 248 -21.04 -9.23 22.65
CA ALA A 248 -21.25 -9.01 24.08
C ALA A 248 -19.92 -8.84 24.84
N ALA A 249 -18.88 -9.60 24.47
CA ALA A 249 -17.56 -9.47 25.06
C ALA A 249 -16.87 -8.12 24.69
N ILE A 250 -17.03 -7.66 23.46
CA ILE A 250 -16.54 -6.34 23.01
C ILE A 250 -17.30 -5.23 23.77
N GLU A 251 -18.61 -5.31 23.88
CA GLU A 251 -19.43 -4.34 24.61
C GLU A 251 -19.07 -4.27 26.09
N ALA A 252 -18.77 -5.41 26.72
CA ALA A 252 -18.26 -5.44 28.08
C ALA A 252 -16.94 -4.68 28.22
N LEU A 253 -16.01 -4.83 27.26
CA LEU A 253 -14.75 -4.09 27.25
C LEU A 253 -14.94 -2.60 26.94
N LEU A 254 -15.89 -2.23 26.08
CA LEU A 254 -16.22 -0.82 25.81
C LEU A 254 -16.64 -0.10 27.08
N ASN A 255 -17.38 -0.77 27.97
CA ASN A 255 -17.93 -0.23 29.21
C ASN A 255 -17.05 -0.47 30.45
N ALA A 256 -15.96 -1.25 30.31
CA ALA A 256 -15.07 -1.54 31.43
C ALA A 256 -14.30 -0.29 31.87
N PRO A 257 -13.99 -0.12 33.16
CA PRO A 257 -13.08 0.92 33.64
C PRO A 257 -11.65 0.68 33.14
N ASP A 258 -10.86 1.74 33.05
CA ASP A 258 -9.42 1.64 32.77
C ASP A 258 -8.70 1.08 34.00
N LEU A 259 -7.76 0.14 33.79
CA LEU A 259 -6.92 -0.42 34.86
C LEU A 259 -5.77 0.54 35.23
N LYS A 260 -6.04 1.85 35.35
CA LYS A 260 -4.99 2.87 35.53
C LYS A 260 -4.23 2.79 36.83
N ASP A 261 -4.75 2.10 37.84
CA ASP A 261 -4.19 2.14 39.21
C ASP A 261 -3.28 0.94 39.58
N ASP A 262 -3.22 -0.11 38.74
CA ASP A 262 -2.42 -1.31 39.05
C ASP A 262 -1.05 -1.37 38.35
N TYR A 263 -0.76 -0.46 37.43
CA TYR A 263 0.53 -0.39 36.75
C TYR A 263 1.36 0.78 37.30
N ALA A 264 2.10 0.51 38.37
CA ALA A 264 3.26 1.36 38.71
C ALA A 264 4.29 1.24 37.58
N PRO A 265 4.85 2.35 37.06
CA PRO A 265 5.93 2.26 36.07
C PRO A 265 7.13 1.53 36.70
N VAL A 266 7.59 0.49 35.97
CA VAL A 266 8.84 -0.23 36.28
C VAL A 266 10.02 0.69 35.99
#